data_4728acc067374189de4fbacd06aa3084
#
_entry.id   4728acc067374189de4fbacd06aa3084
#
_cell.length_a   1.000
_cell.length_b   1.000
_cell.length_c   1.000
_cell.angle_alpha   90.00
_cell.angle_beta   90.00
_cell.angle_gamma   90.00
#
_symmetry.space_group_name_H-M   'P 1'
#
loop_
_entity.id
_entity.type
_entity.pdbx_description
1 polymer ?
#
loop_
_entity_poly.entity_id
_entity_poly.type
_entity_poly.pdbx_seq_one_letter_code
_entity_poly.pdbx_strand_id
1 'polypeptide(L)' 'IALVKECWGMGIGTLMFEEMIRLAREHGKTQLELGMVDGNERGLALYSKMGFREYGRLPNAFQQKDGTMRDEVLMVREL' A
#
# COMPACT_ATOMS: atom_id res chain seq x y z
N ILE A 1 4.19 -12.60 -5.26
CA ILE A 1 3.66 -11.46 -4.50
C ILE A 1 4.82 -10.75 -3.79
N ALA A 2 4.84 -9.44 -3.90
CA ALA A 2 5.75 -8.60 -3.13
C ALA A 2 4.93 -7.68 -2.24
N LEU A 3 5.31 -7.56 -0.97
CA LEU A 3 4.62 -6.71 -0.01
C LEU A 3 5.31 -5.35 0.07
N VAL A 4 4.52 -4.29 -0.06
CA VAL A 4 4.98 -2.91 0.06
C VAL A 4 4.55 -2.38 1.41
N LYS A 5 5.49 -1.86 2.18
CA LYS A 5 5.18 -1.28 3.48
C LYS A 5 4.67 0.15 3.31
N GLU A 6 3.77 0.55 4.18
CA GLU A 6 3.13 1.86 4.13
C GLU A 6 4.11 3.03 4.13
N CYS A 7 5.27 2.87 4.73
CA CYS A 7 6.28 3.93 4.76
C CYS A 7 6.71 4.41 3.37
N TRP A 8 6.42 3.64 2.35
CA TRP A 8 6.68 4.02 0.97
C TRP A 8 5.93 5.28 0.56
N GLY A 9 4.78 5.58 1.20
CA GLY A 9 4.03 6.80 0.92
C GLY A 9 4.62 8.05 1.55
N MET A 10 5.66 7.94 2.35
CA MET A 10 6.21 9.05 3.14
C MET A 10 7.43 9.66 2.46
N GLY A 11 7.20 10.51 1.47
CA GLY A 11 8.27 11.26 0.80
C GLY A 11 8.99 10.50 -0.30
N ILE A 12 8.53 9.32 -0.65
CA ILE A 12 9.11 8.56 -1.75
C ILE A 12 8.39 8.93 -3.04
N GLY A 13 9.14 9.38 -4.01
CA GLY A 13 8.59 9.86 -5.27
C GLY A 13 8.14 8.74 -6.20
N THR A 14 7.36 9.13 -7.22
CA THR A 14 6.85 8.23 -8.25
C THR A 14 7.97 7.46 -8.93
N LEU A 15 9.13 8.09 -9.14
CA LEU A 15 10.27 7.44 -9.81
C LEU A 15 10.77 6.23 -9.02
N MET A 16 10.87 6.34 -7.69
CA MET A 16 11.29 5.22 -6.87
C MET A 16 10.26 4.09 -6.87
N PHE A 17 8.99 4.46 -6.92
CA PHE A 17 7.92 3.48 -6.99
C PHE A 17 7.98 2.71 -8.31
N GLU A 18 8.19 3.41 -9.43
CA GLU A 18 8.35 2.78 -10.74
C GLU A 18 9.56 1.86 -10.79
N GLU A 19 10.66 2.27 -10.16
CA GLU A 19 11.86 1.44 -10.07
C GLU A 19 11.58 0.16 -9.28
N MET A 20 10.83 0.26 -8.20
CA MET A 20 10.43 -0.90 -7.41
C MET A 20 9.59 -1.87 -8.23
N ILE A 21 8.67 -1.35 -9.04
CA ILE A 21 7.85 -2.18 -9.93
C ILE A 21 8.72 -2.89 -10.95
N ARG A 22 9.68 -2.18 -11.53
CA ARG A 22 10.61 -2.76 -12.48
C ARG A 22 11.40 -3.91 -11.88
N LEU A 23 11.93 -3.69 -10.67
CA LEU A 23 12.68 -4.73 -9.96
C LEU A 23 11.81 -5.93 -9.61
N ALA A 24 10.57 -5.68 -9.19
CA ALA A 24 9.65 -6.77 -8.88
C ALA A 24 9.38 -7.63 -10.11
N ARG A 25 9.18 -7.01 -11.27
CA ARG A 25 9.00 -7.73 -12.52
C ARG A 25 10.22 -8.55 -12.89
N GLU A 26 11.41 -7.99 -12.73
CA GLU A 26 12.66 -8.69 -13.01
C GLU A 26 12.85 -9.92 -12.13
N HIS A 27 12.31 -9.89 -10.91
CA HIS A 27 12.36 -11.01 -9.98
C HIS A 27 11.16 -11.97 -10.12
N GLY A 28 10.41 -11.86 -11.20
CA GLY A 28 9.30 -12.78 -11.47
C GLY A 28 8.06 -12.56 -10.63
N LYS A 29 7.92 -11.40 -9.99
CA LYS A 29 6.72 -11.10 -9.22
C LYS A 29 5.58 -10.74 -10.17
N THR A 30 4.38 -11.15 -9.81
CA THR A 30 3.19 -10.93 -10.64
C THR A 30 2.27 -9.87 -10.07
N GLN A 31 2.43 -9.51 -8.81
CA GLN A 31 1.65 -8.46 -8.18
C GLN A 31 2.35 -7.91 -6.94
N LEU A 32 1.96 -6.70 -6.56
CA LEU A 32 2.40 -6.05 -5.34
C LEU A 32 1.20 -5.88 -4.41
N GLU A 33 1.42 -6.07 -3.13
CA GLU A 33 0.41 -5.84 -2.10
C GLU A 33 0.92 -4.81 -1.10
N LEU A 34 -0.01 -4.01 -0.56
CA LEU A 34 0.30 -3.11 0.54
C LEU A 34 -0.87 -3.04 1.52
N GLY A 35 -0.55 -2.59 2.74
CA GLY A 35 -1.54 -2.29 3.74
C GLY A 35 -1.40 -0.85 4.18
N MET A 36 -2.51 -0.18 4.44
CA MET A 36 -2.52 1.18 4.95
C MET A 36 -3.61 1.37 6.00
N VAL A 37 -3.44 2.39 6.83
CA VAL A 37 -4.43 2.71 7.86
C VAL A 37 -5.66 3.32 7.20
N ASP A 38 -6.84 2.82 7.56
CA ASP A 38 -8.10 3.38 7.10
C ASP A 38 -8.21 4.84 7.58
N GLY A 39 -8.68 5.71 6.69
CA GLY A 39 -8.75 7.15 6.95
C GLY A 39 -7.55 7.92 6.41
N ASN A 40 -6.54 7.25 5.91
CA ASN A 40 -5.39 7.90 5.27
C ASN A 40 -5.75 8.26 3.82
N GLU A 41 -6.45 9.37 3.65
CA GLU A 41 -6.93 9.80 2.33
C GLU A 41 -5.78 10.10 1.36
N ARG A 42 -4.69 10.66 1.88
CA ARG A 42 -3.51 10.97 1.07
C ARG A 42 -2.86 9.70 0.54
N GLY A 43 -2.73 8.69 1.38
CA GLY A 43 -2.19 7.40 0.98
C GLY A 43 -3.08 6.71 -0.03
N LEU A 44 -4.39 6.74 0.20
CA LEU A 44 -5.36 6.14 -0.71
C LEU A 44 -5.27 6.79 -2.10
N ALA A 45 -5.20 8.12 -2.16
CA ALA A 45 -5.08 8.84 -3.43
C ALA A 45 -3.78 8.46 -4.15
N LEU A 46 -2.67 8.40 -3.42
CA LEU A 46 -1.37 8.04 -3.99
C LEU A 46 -1.38 6.63 -4.57
N TYR A 47 -1.82 5.66 -3.78
CA TYR A 47 -1.79 4.26 -4.22
C TYR A 47 -2.78 3.98 -5.33
N SER A 48 -3.95 4.63 -5.30
CA SER A 48 -4.91 4.53 -6.41
C SER A 48 -4.32 5.09 -7.69
N LYS A 49 -3.62 6.21 -7.61
CA LYS A 49 -2.91 6.79 -8.75
C LYS A 49 -1.84 5.86 -9.29
N MET A 50 -1.20 5.08 -8.42
CA MET A 50 -0.17 4.11 -8.80
C MET A 50 -0.76 2.79 -9.29
N GLY A 51 -2.07 2.69 -9.41
CA GLY A 51 -2.73 1.52 -9.97
C GLY A 51 -3.13 0.45 -8.95
N PHE A 52 -3.01 0.75 -7.67
CA PHE A 52 -3.47 -0.16 -6.63
C PHE A 52 -4.98 -0.07 -6.46
N ARG A 53 -5.60 -1.19 -6.12
CA ARG A 53 -7.02 -1.25 -5.77
C ARG A 53 -7.20 -1.94 -4.42
N GLU A 54 -8.22 -1.55 -3.70
CA GLU A 54 -8.58 -2.23 -2.46
C GLU A 54 -9.17 -3.60 -2.78
N TYR A 55 -8.70 -4.63 -2.07
CA TYR A 55 -9.28 -5.97 -2.23
C TYR A 55 -9.78 -6.55 -0.90
N GLY A 56 -9.50 -5.88 0.22
CA GLY A 56 -9.97 -6.36 1.51
C GLY A 56 -9.60 -5.41 2.63
N ARG A 57 -10.02 -5.80 3.84
CA ARG A 57 -9.74 -5.05 5.05
C ARG A 57 -9.49 -6.01 6.20
N LEU A 58 -8.53 -5.65 7.05
CA LEU A 58 -8.33 -6.32 8.33
C LEU A 58 -8.90 -5.42 9.42
N PRO A 59 -9.99 -5.81 10.06
CA PRO A 59 -10.61 -4.94 11.06
C PRO A 59 -9.74 -4.81 12.32
N ASN A 60 -9.74 -3.62 12.90
CA ASN A 60 -9.06 -3.33 14.15
C ASN A 60 -7.58 -3.69 14.14
N ALA A 61 -6.89 -3.42 13.03
CA ALA A 61 -5.48 -3.77 12.86
C ALA A 61 -4.54 -2.79 13.55
N PHE A 62 -4.97 -1.55 13.78
CA PHE A 62 -4.15 -0.51 14.38
C PHE A 62 -4.86 0.12 15.57
N GLN A 63 -4.13 0.30 16.68
CA GLN A 63 -4.64 1.02 17.83
C GLN A 63 -4.06 2.43 17.84
N GLN A 64 -4.95 3.42 17.92
CA GLN A 64 -4.57 4.83 18.03
C GLN A 64 -4.18 5.15 19.46
N LYS A 65 -3.51 6.29 19.65
CA LYS A 65 -3.07 6.74 20.97
C LYS A 65 -4.25 6.99 21.92
N ASP A 66 -5.41 7.36 21.38
CA ASP A 66 -6.62 7.61 22.16
C ASP A 66 -7.42 6.35 22.46
N GLY A 67 -6.90 5.17 22.06
CA GLY A 67 -7.56 3.90 22.29
C GLY A 67 -8.49 3.45 21.16
N THR A 68 -8.81 4.31 20.19
CA THR A 68 -9.66 3.89 19.08
C THR A 68 -8.89 2.96 18.14
N MET A 69 -9.64 2.08 17.49
CA MET A 69 -9.07 1.11 16.55
C MET A 69 -9.31 1.56 15.12
N ARG A 70 -8.36 1.23 14.24
CA ARG A 70 -8.48 1.49 12.81
C ARG A 70 -8.28 0.20 12.04
N ASP A 71 -8.97 0.09 10.92
CA ASP A 71 -8.80 -1.04 10.02
C ASP A 71 -7.54 -0.87 9.17
N GLU A 72 -7.02 -1.98 8.71
CA GLU A 72 -6.01 -1.98 7.66
C GLU A 72 -6.71 -2.17 6.31
N VAL A 73 -6.51 -1.22 5.40
CA VAL A 73 -6.99 -1.33 4.03
C VAL A 73 -5.94 -2.08 3.23
N LEU A 74 -6.34 -3.20 2.64
CA LEU A 74 -5.45 -4.06 1.88
C LEU A 74 -5.61 -3.77 0.40
N MET A 75 -4.51 -3.44 -0.25
CA MET A 75 -4.52 -3.05 -1.66
C MET A 75 -3.56 -3.90 -2.46
N VAL A 76 -3.86 -4.07 -3.74
CA VAL A 76 -3.07 -4.89 -4.64
C VAL A 76 -2.96 -4.20 -6.01
N ARG A 77 -1.82 -4.38 -6.64
CA ARG A 77 -1.61 -3.99 -8.04
C ARG A 77 -1.01 -5.16 -8.79
N GLU A 78 -1.61 -5.51 -9.90
CA GLU A 78 -1.05 -6.51 -10.80
C GLU A 78 0.08 -5.88 -11.64
N LEU A 79 1.10 -6.67 -11.90
CA LEU A 79 2.27 -6.21 -12.66
C LEU A 79 2.25 -6.66 -14.12
#